data_6426ab55bb1022870105b9c2343ac585
#
_entry.id   6426ab55bb1022870105b9c2343ac585
#
_cell.length_a   1.000
_cell.length_b   1.000
_cell.length_c   1.000
_cell.angle_alpha   90.00
_cell.angle_beta   90.00
_cell.angle_gamma   90.00
#
_symmetry.space_group_name_H-M   'P 1'
#
loop_
_entity.id
_entity.type
_entity.pdbx_description
1 polymer ?
#
loop_
_entity_poly.entity_id
_entity_poly.type
_entity_poly.pdbx_seq_one_letter_code
_entity_poly.pdbx_strand_id
1 'polypeptide(L)'
;YSLALRRTGCEVVRFALKQEENFDLRENFLPFLAREKIDALFLCNPNNPTGVVYDEATIKAMAAILEKKEKEFGTSIVLISDEPYRELAYDGAVVPYVTKYYRNTVVCYSYSKSLSLPGERIGYLVIPSEMDESANVFQAATIANRVLGCVNAPSLMQRVIKRCIHEKVNLEAYDRNRNLLYSSLCEYGFSCIKPEGAFYMWVKSPDEDEDRFVEQAKKYHLIL
;
A
#
# COMPACT_ATOMS: atom_id res chain seq x y z
N TYR A 1 5.76 8.82 2.77
CA TYR A 1 4.88 9.70 1.97
C TYR A 1 4.65 11.06 2.63
N SER A 2 4.31 11.12 3.92
CA SER A 2 3.93 12.37 4.61
C SER A 2 4.94 13.50 4.47
N LEU A 3 6.25 13.23 4.52
CA LEU A 3 7.28 14.25 4.36
C LEU A 3 7.27 14.81 2.92
N ALA A 4 7.12 13.96 1.92
CA ALA A 4 7.05 14.37 0.51
C ALA A 4 5.81 15.24 0.27
N LEU A 5 4.64 14.83 0.74
CA LEU A 5 3.39 15.57 0.61
C LEU A 5 3.46 16.95 1.28
N ARG A 6 4.01 17.03 2.50
CA ARG A 6 4.19 18.32 3.18
C ARG A 6 5.12 19.26 2.44
N ARG A 7 6.16 18.74 1.76
CA ARG A 7 7.07 19.57 0.95
C ARG A 7 6.40 20.15 -0.29
N THR A 8 5.30 19.56 -0.76
CA THR A 8 4.49 20.10 -1.86
C THR A 8 3.34 21.00 -1.37
N GLY A 9 3.32 21.35 -0.09
CA GLY A 9 2.31 22.24 0.49
C GLY A 9 1.03 21.54 0.93
N CYS A 10 0.96 20.21 0.88
CA CYS A 10 -0.21 19.47 1.33
C CYS A 10 -0.30 19.43 2.86
N GLU A 11 -1.49 19.66 3.39
CA GLU A 11 -1.83 19.28 4.75
C GLU A 11 -2.01 17.76 4.81
N VAL A 12 -1.36 17.11 5.76
CA VAL A 12 -1.36 15.64 5.87
C VAL A 12 -2.03 15.21 7.16
N VAL A 13 -3.20 14.64 7.03
CA VAL A 13 -3.90 13.95 8.12
C VAL A 13 -3.48 12.48 8.13
N ARG A 14 -3.12 11.97 9.29
CA ARG A 14 -2.79 10.55 9.49
C ARG A 14 -3.86 9.92 10.35
N PHE A 15 -4.35 8.78 9.91
CA PHE A 15 -5.23 7.94 10.69
C PHE A 15 -4.49 6.68 11.12
N ALA A 16 -4.36 6.47 12.44
CA ALA A 16 -3.74 5.28 12.98
C ALA A 16 -4.76 4.15 13.08
N LEU A 17 -4.49 3.04 12.40
CA LEU A 17 -5.25 1.81 12.57
C LEU A 17 -4.73 1.04 13.79
N LYS A 18 -5.57 0.21 14.39
CA LYS A 18 -5.27 -0.52 15.62
C LYS A 18 -5.20 -2.02 15.37
N GLN A 19 -4.26 -2.67 16.03
CA GLN A 19 -4.10 -4.11 15.97
C GLN A 19 -5.29 -4.85 16.59
N GLU A 20 -5.86 -4.31 17.65
CA GLU A 20 -7.05 -4.86 18.33
C GLU A 20 -8.28 -4.91 17.42
N GLU A 21 -8.29 -4.11 16.36
CA GLU A 21 -9.31 -4.04 15.32
C GLU A 21 -8.86 -4.77 14.03
N ASN A 22 -7.81 -5.59 14.11
CA ASN A 22 -7.19 -6.27 12.96
C ASN A 22 -6.80 -5.30 11.81
N PHE A 23 -6.53 -4.03 12.14
CA PHE A 23 -6.29 -2.95 11.18
C PHE A 23 -7.41 -2.79 10.13
N ASP A 24 -8.65 -3.17 10.49
CA ASP A 24 -9.82 -3.04 9.61
C ASP A 24 -10.16 -1.55 9.39
N LEU A 25 -10.44 -1.18 8.15
CA LEU A 25 -10.85 0.19 7.79
C LEU A 25 -12.30 0.49 8.18
N ARG A 26 -13.16 -0.54 8.26
CA ARG A 26 -14.62 -0.38 8.36
C ARG A 26 -15.09 0.24 9.66
N GLU A 27 -14.46 -0.12 10.78
CA GLU A 27 -14.94 0.26 12.10
C GLU A 27 -14.70 1.74 12.42
N ASN A 28 -13.49 2.23 12.20
CA ASN A 28 -13.10 3.58 12.60
C ASN A 28 -12.68 4.48 11.44
N PHE A 29 -11.95 3.94 10.46
CA PHE A 29 -11.45 4.75 9.37
C PHE A 29 -12.55 5.20 8.41
N LEU A 30 -13.45 4.33 7.97
CA LEU A 30 -14.52 4.74 7.06
C LEU A 30 -15.48 5.75 7.71
N PRO A 31 -15.91 5.62 8.98
CA PRO A 31 -16.65 6.66 9.68
C PRO A 31 -15.88 7.99 9.84
N PHE A 32 -14.58 7.94 10.07
CA PHE A 32 -13.73 9.12 10.08
C PHE A 32 -13.70 9.77 8.69
N LEU A 33 -13.38 9.02 7.64
CA LEU A 33 -13.35 9.48 6.26
C LEU A 33 -14.67 10.15 5.85
N ALA A 34 -15.81 9.60 6.29
CA ALA A 34 -17.12 10.17 6.01
C ALA A 34 -17.36 11.56 6.60
N ARG A 35 -16.58 11.99 7.58
CA ARG A 35 -16.70 13.31 8.25
C ARG A 35 -15.69 14.32 7.74
N GLU A 36 -14.55 13.86 7.22
CA GLU A 36 -13.45 14.73 6.82
C GLU A 36 -13.66 15.33 5.43
N LYS A 37 -13.14 16.53 5.21
CA LYS A 37 -12.95 17.10 3.88
C LYS A 37 -11.54 16.83 3.44
N ILE A 38 -11.38 16.08 2.36
CA ILE A 38 -10.08 15.71 1.80
C ILE A 38 -10.07 15.95 0.30
N ASP A 39 -8.89 16.24 -0.25
CA ASP A 39 -8.64 16.35 -1.69
C ASP A 39 -8.04 15.06 -2.25
N ALA A 40 -7.35 14.30 -1.42
CA ALA A 40 -6.78 13.01 -1.80
C ALA A 40 -6.74 12.03 -0.63
N LEU A 41 -6.86 10.75 -0.97
CA LEU A 41 -6.68 9.61 -0.06
C LEU A 41 -5.53 8.74 -0.55
N PHE A 42 -4.62 8.36 0.34
CA PHE A 42 -3.55 7.42 0.06
C PHE A 42 -3.86 6.06 0.71
N LEU A 43 -3.89 5.00 -0.10
CA LEU A 43 -4.17 3.63 0.32
C LEU A 43 -3.05 2.70 -0.16
N CYS A 44 -2.51 1.84 0.72
CA CYS A 44 -1.61 0.75 0.35
C CYS A 44 -2.34 -0.59 0.53
N ASN A 45 -2.47 -1.37 -0.55
CA ASN A 45 -3.16 -2.67 -0.51
C ASN A 45 -2.50 -3.69 -1.45
N PRO A 46 -1.99 -4.83 -0.97
CA PRO A 46 -1.82 -5.24 0.45
C PRO A 46 -1.03 -4.24 1.28
N ASN A 47 -1.38 -4.11 2.55
CA ASN A 47 -0.89 -3.02 3.38
C ASN A 47 0.55 -3.24 3.88
N ASN A 48 1.35 -2.22 3.76
CA ASN A 48 2.64 -2.08 4.42
C ASN A 48 2.48 -1.05 5.57
N PRO A 49 2.74 -1.43 6.83
CA PRO A 49 3.47 -2.61 7.30
C PRO A 49 2.59 -3.74 7.89
N THR A 50 1.28 -3.66 7.85
CA THR A 50 0.40 -4.56 8.62
C THR A 50 0.20 -5.95 7.99
N GLY A 51 0.43 -6.08 6.66
CA GLY A 51 0.17 -7.30 5.90
C GLY A 51 -1.31 -7.61 5.67
N VAL A 52 -2.22 -6.71 6.04
CA VAL A 52 -3.67 -6.89 5.81
C VAL A 52 -4.01 -6.67 4.34
N VAL A 53 -4.97 -7.43 3.84
CA VAL A 53 -5.58 -7.23 2.52
C VAL A 53 -6.99 -6.67 2.70
N TYR A 54 -7.21 -5.46 2.21
CA TYR A 54 -8.56 -4.87 2.20
C TYR A 54 -9.37 -5.49 1.07
N ASP A 55 -10.47 -6.13 1.43
CA ASP A 55 -11.34 -6.88 0.53
C ASP A 55 -12.19 -5.97 -0.36
N GLU A 56 -12.89 -6.59 -1.30
CA GLU A 56 -13.77 -5.90 -2.24
C GLU A 56 -14.89 -5.11 -1.53
N ALA A 57 -15.44 -5.65 -0.45
CA ALA A 57 -16.51 -4.99 0.31
C ALA A 57 -16.01 -3.71 0.97
N THR A 58 -14.81 -3.73 1.55
CA THR A 58 -14.15 -2.57 2.13
C THR A 58 -13.86 -1.50 1.08
N ILE A 59 -13.32 -1.90 -0.09
CA ILE A 59 -13.03 -0.96 -1.19
C ILE A 59 -14.31 -0.33 -1.73
N LYS A 60 -15.38 -1.11 -1.91
CA LYS A 60 -16.69 -0.58 -2.34
C LYS A 60 -17.28 0.42 -1.34
N ALA A 61 -17.20 0.11 -0.05
CA ALA A 61 -17.70 1.02 0.99
C ALA A 61 -16.91 2.35 1.00
N MET A 62 -15.60 2.27 0.87
CA MET A 62 -14.73 3.45 0.75
C MET A 62 -15.06 4.27 -0.50
N ALA A 63 -15.20 3.63 -1.66
CA ALA A 63 -15.56 4.29 -2.92
C ALA A 63 -16.88 5.04 -2.80
N ALA A 64 -17.91 4.41 -2.21
CA ALA A 64 -19.21 5.05 -1.99
C ALA A 64 -19.13 6.30 -1.10
N ILE A 65 -18.26 6.30 -0.09
CA ILE A 65 -18.02 7.48 0.75
C ILE A 65 -17.36 8.59 -0.07
N LEU A 66 -16.33 8.26 -0.85
CA LEU A 66 -15.63 9.23 -1.68
C LEU A 66 -16.56 9.87 -2.71
N GLU A 67 -17.35 9.08 -3.43
CA GLU A 67 -18.35 9.56 -4.39
C GLU A 67 -19.41 10.48 -3.75
N LYS A 68 -19.86 10.12 -2.54
CA LYS A 68 -20.80 10.97 -1.78
C LYS A 68 -20.17 12.31 -1.45
N LYS A 69 -18.91 12.31 -1.02
CA LYS A 69 -18.18 13.53 -0.66
C LYS A 69 -17.86 14.39 -1.88
N GLU A 70 -17.53 13.83 -3.02
CA GLU A 70 -17.38 14.59 -4.26
C GLU A 70 -18.66 15.37 -4.61
N LYS A 71 -19.81 14.72 -4.46
CA LYS A 71 -21.12 15.38 -4.68
C LYS A 71 -21.41 16.46 -3.65
N GLU A 72 -21.05 16.21 -2.38
CA GLU A 72 -21.26 17.15 -1.27
C GLU A 72 -20.44 18.42 -1.42
N PHE A 73 -19.16 18.28 -1.82
CA PHE A 73 -18.22 19.40 -1.89
C PHE A 73 -18.07 20.00 -3.29
N GLY A 74 -18.57 19.32 -4.33
CA GLY A 74 -18.46 19.75 -5.71
C GLY A 74 -17.02 19.71 -6.24
N THR A 75 -16.17 18.84 -5.67
CA THR A 75 -14.76 18.68 -6.03
C THR A 75 -14.42 17.21 -6.18
N SER A 76 -13.53 16.87 -7.11
CA SER A 76 -13.02 15.52 -7.26
C SER A 76 -12.04 15.18 -6.13
N ILE A 77 -12.09 13.95 -5.65
CA ILE A 77 -11.17 13.42 -4.63
C ILE A 77 -10.29 12.35 -5.29
N VAL A 78 -8.98 12.48 -5.22
CA VAL A 78 -8.04 11.52 -5.83
C VAL A 78 -7.70 10.41 -4.85
N LEU A 79 -7.96 9.16 -5.24
CA LEU A 79 -7.48 7.98 -4.52
C LEU A 79 -6.15 7.53 -5.12
N ILE A 80 -5.07 7.60 -4.34
CA ILE A 80 -3.75 7.08 -4.70
C ILE A 80 -3.63 5.68 -4.12
N SER A 81 -3.67 4.66 -5.00
CA SER A 81 -3.56 3.26 -4.63
C SER A 81 -2.13 2.78 -4.83
N ASP A 82 -1.42 2.53 -3.74
CA ASP A 82 -0.05 1.98 -3.76
C ASP A 82 -0.11 0.45 -3.70
N GLU A 83 0.25 -0.20 -4.82
CA GLU A 83 0.01 -1.62 -5.04
C GLU A 83 1.27 -2.47 -5.34
N PRO A 84 2.42 -2.23 -4.70
CA PRO A 84 3.65 -2.98 -5.02
C PRO A 84 3.61 -4.43 -4.53
N TYR A 85 2.63 -4.81 -3.70
CA TYR A 85 2.50 -6.13 -3.09
C TYR A 85 1.33 -6.94 -3.65
N ARG A 86 0.69 -6.50 -4.72
CA ARG A 86 -0.52 -7.12 -5.29
C ARG A 86 -0.41 -8.63 -5.50
N GLU A 87 0.74 -9.11 -5.96
CA GLU A 87 0.99 -10.53 -6.24
C GLU A 87 1.38 -11.33 -4.99
N LEU A 88 1.66 -10.66 -3.88
CA LEU A 88 2.00 -11.27 -2.60
C LEU A 88 0.73 -11.33 -1.74
N ALA A 89 -0.17 -12.23 -2.07
CA ALA A 89 -1.39 -12.52 -1.31
C ALA A 89 -1.44 -14.02 -1.01
N TYR A 90 -1.87 -14.36 0.19
CA TYR A 90 -1.82 -15.72 0.75
C TYR A 90 -3.23 -16.21 1.09
N ASP A 91 -3.35 -17.52 1.37
CA ASP A 91 -4.58 -18.17 1.85
C ASP A 91 -5.81 -17.87 0.97
N GLY A 92 -5.61 -17.62 -0.33
CA GLY A 92 -6.67 -17.31 -1.28
C GLY A 92 -7.19 -15.87 -1.21
N ALA A 93 -6.52 -14.98 -0.48
CA ALA A 93 -6.89 -13.56 -0.42
C ALA A 93 -6.84 -12.92 -1.82
N VAL A 94 -7.88 -12.18 -2.16
CA VAL A 94 -8.01 -11.51 -3.46
C VAL A 94 -7.81 -10.01 -3.27
N VAL A 95 -6.80 -9.46 -3.92
CA VAL A 95 -6.54 -8.02 -3.92
C VAL A 95 -7.40 -7.35 -5.00
N PRO A 96 -8.41 -6.54 -4.63
CA PRO A 96 -9.30 -5.91 -5.61
C PRO A 96 -8.56 -4.87 -6.44
N TYR A 97 -8.97 -4.70 -7.71
CA TYR A 97 -8.53 -3.58 -8.53
C TYR A 97 -9.38 -2.36 -8.18
N VAL A 98 -8.80 -1.40 -7.47
CA VAL A 98 -9.51 -0.22 -6.94
C VAL A 98 -10.15 0.60 -8.06
N THR A 99 -9.52 0.68 -9.23
CA THR A 99 -10.03 1.35 -10.43
C THR A 99 -11.39 0.82 -10.94
N LYS A 100 -11.79 -0.39 -10.55
CA LYS A 100 -13.11 -0.94 -10.87
C LYS A 100 -14.25 -0.32 -10.05
N TYR A 101 -13.92 0.29 -8.92
CA TYR A 101 -14.89 0.77 -7.93
C TYR A 101 -14.90 2.28 -7.77
N TYR A 102 -13.77 2.93 -8.06
CA TYR A 102 -13.65 4.37 -7.94
C TYR A 102 -12.84 4.94 -9.12
N ARG A 103 -13.46 5.78 -9.94
CA ARG A 103 -12.88 6.28 -11.19
C ARG A 103 -11.68 7.19 -10.99
N ASN A 104 -11.71 8.05 -9.93
CA ASN A 104 -10.65 9.01 -9.62
C ASN A 104 -9.48 8.35 -8.87
N THR A 105 -9.03 7.20 -9.38
CA THR A 105 -7.94 6.40 -8.81
C THR A 105 -6.67 6.48 -9.65
N VAL A 106 -5.55 6.84 -9.04
CA VAL A 106 -4.21 6.69 -9.60
C VAL A 106 -3.54 5.49 -8.95
N VAL A 107 -3.14 4.49 -9.74
CA VAL A 107 -2.43 3.32 -9.23
C VAL A 107 -0.93 3.54 -9.35
N CYS A 108 -0.21 3.32 -8.24
CA CYS A 108 1.24 3.28 -8.18
C CYS A 108 1.68 1.82 -8.08
N TYR A 109 2.37 1.32 -9.10
CA TYR A 109 2.86 -0.06 -9.12
C TYR A 109 4.37 -0.11 -9.26
N SER A 110 4.99 -1.12 -8.66
CA SER A 110 6.42 -1.35 -8.71
C SER A 110 6.76 -2.82 -8.92
N TYR A 111 7.70 -3.11 -9.80
CA TYR A 111 8.26 -4.45 -9.99
C TYR A 111 9.27 -4.86 -8.91
N SER A 112 9.51 -4.00 -7.94
CA SER A 112 10.43 -4.27 -6.83
C SER A 112 10.12 -5.55 -6.07
N LYS A 113 8.83 -5.94 -5.99
CA LYS A 113 8.37 -7.08 -5.20
C LYS A 113 7.92 -8.23 -6.09
N SER A 114 7.07 -7.97 -7.07
CA SER A 114 6.53 -8.99 -7.98
C SER A 114 7.57 -9.71 -8.84
N LEU A 115 8.68 -9.04 -9.16
CA LEU A 115 9.79 -9.61 -9.93
C LEU A 115 11.13 -9.63 -9.16
N SER A 116 11.13 -9.31 -7.86
CA SER A 116 12.34 -9.23 -7.04
C SER A 116 13.42 -8.29 -7.60
N LEU A 117 13.00 -7.15 -8.16
CA LEU A 117 13.88 -6.15 -8.80
C LEU A 117 13.91 -4.80 -8.05
N PRO A 118 14.12 -4.76 -6.72
CA PRO A 118 14.05 -3.50 -5.97
C PRO A 118 15.19 -2.54 -6.34
N GLY A 119 16.36 -3.05 -6.72
CA GLY A 119 17.53 -2.26 -7.12
C GLY A 119 17.36 -1.57 -8.47
N GLU A 120 16.53 -2.10 -9.36
CA GLU A 120 16.39 -1.62 -10.73
C GLU A 120 15.49 -0.39 -10.87
N ARG A 121 14.81 0.00 -9.80
CA ARG A 121 14.02 1.24 -9.70
C ARG A 121 13.02 1.40 -10.84
N ILE A 122 12.20 0.38 -11.10
CA ILE A 122 11.23 0.37 -12.20
C ILE A 122 9.81 0.06 -11.69
N GLY A 123 8.86 0.83 -12.21
CA GLY A 123 7.43 0.73 -11.93
C GLY A 123 6.64 1.57 -12.93
N TYR A 124 5.36 1.73 -12.70
CA TYR A 124 4.48 2.55 -13.53
C TYR A 124 3.35 3.17 -12.72
N LEU A 125 2.77 4.21 -13.28
CA LEU A 125 1.49 4.78 -12.82
C LEU A 125 0.39 4.38 -13.80
N VAL A 126 -0.79 4.06 -13.27
CA VAL A 126 -2.01 3.93 -14.07
C VAL A 126 -2.90 5.13 -13.77
N ILE A 127 -3.23 5.88 -14.79
CA ILE A 127 -4.17 6.99 -14.73
C ILE A 127 -5.30 6.62 -15.73
N PRO A 128 -6.45 6.15 -15.23
CA PRO A 128 -7.55 5.72 -16.09
C PRO A 128 -8.10 6.87 -16.95
N SER A 129 -8.53 6.57 -18.17
CA SER A 129 -9.15 7.56 -19.06
C SER A 129 -10.46 8.13 -18.51
N GLU A 130 -11.12 7.35 -17.63
CA GLU A 130 -12.38 7.69 -16.98
C GLU A 130 -12.20 8.64 -15.78
N MET A 131 -10.97 8.85 -15.35
CA MET A 131 -10.64 9.77 -14.27
C MET A 131 -10.94 11.21 -14.69
N ASP A 132 -11.48 12.01 -13.80
CA ASP A 132 -11.66 13.45 -14.02
C ASP A 132 -10.31 14.11 -14.32
N GLU A 133 -10.28 14.94 -15.34
CA GLU A 133 -9.05 15.64 -15.76
C GLU A 133 -7.86 14.69 -16.07
N SER A 134 -8.11 13.46 -16.49
CA SER A 134 -7.08 12.42 -16.69
C SER A 134 -5.89 12.88 -17.52
N ALA A 135 -6.12 13.64 -18.60
CA ALA A 135 -5.07 14.18 -19.45
C ALA A 135 -4.16 15.18 -18.69
N ASN A 136 -4.75 16.04 -17.87
CA ASN A 136 -4.00 17.00 -17.06
C ASN A 136 -3.22 16.31 -15.95
N VAL A 137 -3.81 15.29 -15.29
CA VAL A 137 -3.13 14.47 -14.28
C VAL A 137 -1.95 13.72 -14.89
N PHE A 138 -2.13 13.13 -16.08
CA PHE A 138 -1.05 12.45 -16.80
C PHE A 138 0.09 13.41 -17.16
N GLN A 139 -0.23 14.59 -17.67
CA GLN A 139 0.76 15.60 -17.99
C GLN A 139 1.49 16.09 -16.74
N ALA A 140 0.77 16.37 -15.65
CA ALA A 140 1.35 16.78 -14.38
C ALA A 140 2.31 15.71 -13.81
N ALA A 141 1.91 14.43 -13.84
CA ALA A 141 2.76 13.32 -13.42
C ALA A 141 4.04 13.21 -14.28
N THR A 142 3.91 13.41 -15.59
CA THR A 142 5.06 13.42 -16.53
C THR A 142 6.03 14.56 -16.22
N ILE A 143 5.51 15.76 -15.96
CA ILE A 143 6.33 16.93 -15.60
C ILE A 143 7.01 16.68 -14.24
N ALA A 144 6.25 16.22 -13.23
CA ALA A 144 6.78 15.91 -11.92
C ALA A 144 7.92 14.89 -11.98
N ASN A 145 7.75 13.82 -12.77
CA ASN A 145 8.77 12.80 -12.97
C ASN A 145 10.07 13.39 -13.57
N ARG A 146 9.95 14.32 -14.51
CA ARG A 146 11.11 15.04 -15.09
C ARG A 146 11.78 15.96 -14.07
N VAL A 147 11.01 16.73 -13.32
CA VAL A 147 11.52 17.66 -12.29
C VAL A 147 12.26 16.89 -11.19
N LEU A 148 11.77 15.70 -10.83
CA LEU A 148 12.45 14.81 -9.88
C LEU A 148 13.72 14.14 -10.43
N GLY A 149 14.03 14.34 -11.72
CA GLY A 149 15.23 13.79 -12.37
C GLY A 149 15.11 12.34 -12.84
N CYS A 150 13.95 11.73 -12.70
CA CYS A 150 13.74 10.31 -13.09
C CYS A 150 13.54 10.16 -14.60
N VAL A 151 12.89 11.09 -15.25
CA VAL A 151 12.53 11.19 -16.68
C VAL A 151 11.85 9.93 -17.24
N ASN A 152 12.58 8.81 -17.35
CA ASN A 152 12.07 7.51 -17.82
C ASN A 152 12.80 6.38 -17.08
N ALA A 153 12.15 5.22 -16.98
CA ALA A 153 12.84 4.01 -16.55
C ALA A 153 13.95 3.62 -17.56
N PRO A 154 15.08 3.04 -17.13
CA PRO A 154 16.14 2.63 -18.02
C PRO A 154 15.66 1.70 -19.14
N SER A 155 16.04 1.96 -20.38
CA SER A 155 15.54 1.22 -21.55
C SER A 155 15.88 -0.27 -21.50
N LEU A 156 17.02 -0.63 -20.90
CA LEU A 156 17.38 -2.04 -20.66
C LEU A 156 16.34 -2.71 -19.74
N MET A 157 16.00 -2.06 -18.63
CA MET A 157 15.03 -2.61 -17.67
C MET A 157 13.63 -2.71 -18.26
N GLN A 158 13.20 -1.76 -19.08
CA GLN A 158 11.93 -1.88 -19.80
C GLN A 158 11.90 -3.14 -20.70
N ARG A 159 13.02 -3.46 -21.36
CA ARG A 159 13.13 -4.69 -22.19
C ARG A 159 13.19 -5.95 -21.35
N VAL A 160 13.83 -5.91 -20.18
CA VAL A 160 13.82 -7.03 -19.22
C VAL A 160 12.39 -7.28 -18.74
N ILE A 161 11.70 -6.27 -18.26
CA ILE A 161 10.29 -6.38 -17.81
C ILE A 161 9.40 -6.97 -18.91
N LYS A 162 9.55 -6.47 -20.15
CA LYS A 162 8.77 -7.01 -21.28
C LYS A 162 8.93 -8.53 -21.45
N ARG A 163 10.10 -9.08 -21.13
CA ARG A 163 10.35 -10.53 -21.24
C ARG A 163 9.90 -11.30 -19.99
N CYS A 164 9.92 -10.64 -18.83
CA CYS A 164 9.64 -11.26 -17.53
C CYS A 164 8.23 -10.91 -17.01
N ILE A 165 7.37 -10.28 -17.82
CA ILE A 165 6.07 -9.76 -17.35
C ILE A 165 5.15 -10.86 -16.80
N HIS A 166 5.34 -12.11 -17.20
CA HIS A 166 4.57 -13.27 -16.77
C HIS A 166 5.27 -14.08 -15.66
N GLU A 167 6.50 -13.70 -15.31
CA GLU A 167 7.23 -14.35 -14.24
C GLU A 167 6.67 -13.92 -12.88
N LYS A 168 6.87 -14.77 -11.88
CA LYS A 168 6.37 -14.56 -10.53
C LYS A 168 7.47 -14.89 -9.52
N VAL A 169 7.43 -14.23 -8.38
CA VAL A 169 8.24 -14.63 -7.22
C VAL A 169 7.80 -16.00 -6.70
N ASN A 170 8.69 -16.66 -5.99
CA ASN A 170 8.37 -17.91 -5.31
C ASN A 170 7.46 -17.64 -4.10
N LEU A 171 6.14 -17.55 -4.36
CA LEU A 171 5.14 -17.28 -3.34
C LEU A 171 5.11 -18.36 -2.24
N GLU A 172 5.38 -19.63 -2.59
CA GLU A 172 5.42 -20.73 -1.63
C GLU A 172 6.52 -20.53 -0.58
N ALA A 173 7.69 -19.99 -0.99
CA ALA A 173 8.77 -19.70 -0.07
C ALA A 173 8.38 -18.58 0.91
N TYR A 174 7.72 -17.52 0.42
CA TYR A 174 7.20 -16.47 1.29
C TYR A 174 6.13 -16.99 2.24
N ASP A 175 5.20 -17.80 1.75
CA ASP A 175 4.12 -18.36 2.57
C ASP A 175 4.67 -19.31 3.66
N ARG A 176 5.63 -20.17 3.31
CA ARG A 176 6.31 -21.03 4.29
C ARG A 176 6.98 -20.20 5.39
N ASN A 177 7.71 -19.15 5.02
CA ASN A 177 8.39 -18.28 5.98
C ASN A 177 7.38 -17.52 6.86
N ARG A 178 6.30 -17.02 6.27
CA ARG A 178 5.18 -16.36 6.96
C ARG A 178 4.58 -17.29 8.02
N ASN A 179 4.25 -18.51 7.64
CA ASN A 179 3.65 -19.50 8.54
C ASN A 179 4.59 -19.89 9.65
N LEU A 180 5.88 -20.10 9.36
CA LEU A 180 6.90 -20.41 10.35
C LEU A 180 7.06 -19.27 11.37
N LEU A 181 7.23 -18.04 10.90
CA LEU A 181 7.36 -16.88 11.78
C LEU A 181 6.11 -16.68 12.63
N TYR A 182 4.92 -16.73 12.04
CA TYR A 182 3.67 -16.55 12.77
C TYR A 182 3.51 -17.58 13.88
N SER A 183 3.67 -18.87 13.55
CA SER A 183 3.51 -19.93 14.54
C SER A 183 4.54 -19.83 15.67
N SER A 184 5.82 -19.58 15.34
CA SER A 184 6.88 -19.46 16.35
C SER A 184 6.69 -18.23 17.25
N LEU A 185 6.32 -17.09 16.69
CA LEU A 185 6.06 -15.89 17.49
C LEU A 185 4.88 -16.08 18.43
N CYS A 186 3.80 -16.70 17.96
CA CYS A 186 2.66 -17.04 18.83
C CYS A 186 3.05 -18.04 19.94
N GLU A 187 3.87 -19.05 19.61
CA GLU A 187 4.39 -20.02 20.60
C GLU A 187 5.25 -19.33 21.68
N TYR A 188 6.01 -18.31 21.28
CA TYR A 188 6.82 -17.51 22.21
C TYR A 188 6.00 -16.45 22.97
N GLY A 189 4.69 -16.40 22.76
CA GLY A 189 3.78 -15.49 23.48
C GLY A 189 3.69 -14.08 22.90
N PHE A 190 4.20 -13.83 21.69
CA PHE A 190 4.00 -12.56 21.02
C PHE A 190 2.58 -12.43 20.47
N SER A 191 2.05 -11.19 20.50
CA SER A 191 0.79 -10.85 19.84
C SER A 191 1.09 -10.30 18.44
N CYS A 192 0.58 -10.98 17.43
CA CYS A 192 0.67 -10.56 16.04
C CYS A 192 -0.56 -11.02 15.24
N ILE A 193 -0.82 -10.33 14.14
CA ILE A 193 -1.85 -10.74 13.17
C ILE A 193 -1.15 -11.50 12.05
N LYS A 194 -1.73 -12.64 11.65
CA LYS A 194 -1.22 -13.39 10.50
C LYS A 194 -1.45 -12.56 9.24
N PRO A 195 -0.40 -12.14 8.52
CA PRO A 195 -0.58 -11.31 7.35
C PRO A 195 -1.25 -12.09 6.20
N GLU A 196 -2.19 -11.46 5.51
CA GLU A 196 -2.86 -12.01 4.33
C GLU A 196 -2.15 -11.61 3.04
N GLY A 197 -1.27 -10.61 3.11
CA GLY A 197 -0.50 -10.11 1.97
C GLY A 197 0.82 -9.46 2.35
N ALA A 198 1.55 -8.98 1.35
CA ALA A 198 2.89 -8.43 1.49
C ALA A 198 3.90 -9.45 2.08
N PHE A 199 4.96 -8.99 2.74
CA PHE A 199 5.93 -9.85 3.43
C PHE A 199 6.34 -9.22 4.78
N TYR A 200 5.43 -8.46 5.38
CA TYR A 200 5.59 -7.88 6.71
C TYR A 200 4.69 -8.62 7.68
N MET A 201 5.14 -8.66 8.92
CA MET A 201 4.34 -9.14 10.04
C MET A 201 4.42 -8.08 11.15
N TRP A 202 3.28 -7.50 11.48
CA TRP A 202 3.19 -6.55 12.56
C TRP A 202 3.12 -7.29 13.88
N VAL A 203 4.13 -7.10 14.73
CA VAL A 203 4.26 -7.78 16.03
C VAL A 203 4.19 -6.73 17.13
N LYS A 204 3.32 -6.94 18.11
CA LYS A 204 3.26 -6.06 19.27
C LYS A 204 4.52 -6.26 20.12
N SER A 205 5.21 -5.15 20.42
CA SER A 205 6.34 -5.20 21.35
C SER A 205 5.92 -5.77 22.71
N PRO A 206 6.68 -6.69 23.27
CA PRO A 206 6.45 -7.17 24.66
C PRO A 206 6.87 -6.13 25.69
N ASP A 207 7.61 -5.12 25.30
CA ASP A 207 8.06 -4.01 26.12
C ASP A 207 7.22 -2.76 25.83
N GLU A 208 6.86 -1.98 26.84
CA GLU A 208 6.18 -0.68 26.66
C GLU A 208 7.06 0.32 25.90
N ASP A 209 8.39 0.19 26.04
CA ASP A 209 9.38 0.94 25.26
C ASP A 209 9.85 0.09 24.08
N GLU A 210 9.25 0.35 22.90
CA GLU A 210 9.56 -0.38 21.66
C GLU A 210 11.01 -0.15 21.20
N ASP A 211 11.56 1.04 21.39
CA ASP A 211 12.95 1.36 21.03
C ASP A 211 13.92 0.51 21.88
N ARG A 212 13.64 0.36 23.17
CA ARG A 212 14.40 -0.52 24.07
C ARG A 212 14.35 -1.98 23.60
N PHE A 213 13.18 -2.46 23.19
CA PHE A 213 13.04 -3.81 22.66
C PHE A 213 13.87 -4.02 21.38
N VAL A 214 13.80 -3.08 20.43
CA VAL A 214 14.60 -3.12 19.18
C VAL A 214 16.10 -3.13 19.49
N GLU A 215 16.58 -2.29 20.42
CA GLU A 215 18.00 -2.28 20.81
C GLU A 215 18.44 -3.58 21.53
N GLN A 216 17.55 -4.21 22.27
CA GLN A 216 17.82 -5.54 22.86
C GLN A 216 17.89 -6.61 21.76
N ALA A 217 16.97 -6.61 20.79
CA ALA A 217 16.94 -7.55 19.69
C ALA A 217 18.24 -7.53 18.87
N LYS A 218 18.84 -6.36 18.66
CA LYS A 218 20.13 -6.20 17.98
C LYS A 218 21.27 -7.00 18.63
N LYS A 219 21.25 -7.19 19.97
CA LYS A 219 22.25 -7.98 20.68
C LYS A 219 22.22 -9.47 20.30
N TYR A 220 21.09 -9.90 19.76
CA TYR A 220 20.87 -11.25 19.25
C TYR A 220 20.92 -11.32 17.71
N HIS A 221 21.46 -10.28 17.07
CA HIS A 221 21.55 -10.14 15.60
C HIS A 221 20.17 -10.08 14.90
N LEU A 222 19.12 -9.68 15.62
CA LEU A 222 17.81 -9.41 15.04
C LEU A 222 17.69 -7.92 14.71
N ILE A 223 17.38 -7.63 13.46
CA ILE A 223 17.11 -6.27 12.97
C ILE A 223 15.60 -6.21 12.72
N LEU A 224 14.91 -5.40 13.53
CA LEU A 224 13.46 -5.24 13.50
C LEU A 224 13.08 -3.88 12.91
#